data_ac8ba0ed5ee6eb2fae1a5ce84ef6ef83
#
_entry.id   ac8ba0ed5ee6eb2fae1a5ce84ef6ef83
#
_cell.length_a   1.000
_cell.length_b   1.000
_cell.length_c   1.000
_cell.angle_alpha   90.00
_cell.angle_beta   90.00
_cell.angle_gamma   90.00
#
_symmetry.space_group_name_H-M   'P 1'
#
loop_
_entity.id
_entity.type
_entity.pdbx_description
1 polymer ?
#
loop_
_entity_poly.entity_id
_entity_poly.type
_entity_poly.pdbx_seq_one_letter_code
_entity_poly.pdbx_strand_id
1 'polypeptide(L)'
;TSDLNYLLSRRLEVEGRLRKGIENEEFFLRYQPQVDVATGRIVGMEALMRWNDPVKGEIFPKDFISVAEELGLIVQLGEWAFRTACRQLKGWEDEGVRDVSVAVNISPRQFMSRRLVASLLAIVREAGADPHRVEVEITDAGPNSLLGQPKTAALTANWPVPTF
;
A
#
# COMPACT_ATOMS: atom_id res chain seq x y z
N THR A 1 -29.34 -21.53 -3.67
CA THR A 1 -30.19 -20.44 -4.16
C THR A 1 -29.44 -19.61 -5.20
N SER A 2 -30.15 -19.05 -6.17
CA SER A 2 -29.55 -18.30 -7.30
C SER A 2 -28.62 -17.17 -6.85
N ASP A 3 -28.96 -16.49 -5.75
CA ASP A 3 -28.18 -15.38 -5.20
C ASP A 3 -26.81 -15.83 -4.63
N LEU A 4 -26.75 -16.99 -3.99
CA LEU A 4 -25.49 -17.54 -3.47
C LEU A 4 -24.57 -17.95 -4.64
N ASN A 5 -25.13 -18.58 -5.67
CA ASN A 5 -24.36 -18.96 -6.85
C ASN A 5 -23.85 -17.75 -7.62
N TYR A 6 -24.62 -16.68 -7.71
CA TYR A 6 -24.20 -15.42 -8.29
C TYR A 6 -23.04 -14.76 -7.53
N LEU A 7 -23.13 -14.70 -6.19
CA LEU A 7 -22.07 -14.15 -5.35
C LEU A 7 -20.78 -14.98 -5.43
N LEU A 8 -20.89 -16.30 -5.44
CA LEU A 8 -19.75 -17.20 -5.62
C LEU A 8 -19.09 -17.03 -6.99
N SER A 9 -19.90 -16.93 -8.06
CA SER A 9 -19.38 -16.73 -9.41
C SER A 9 -18.65 -15.39 -9.54
N ARG A 10 -19.21 -14.31 -8.98
CA ARG A 10 -18.54 -13.00 -8.95
C ARG A 10 -17.22 -13.04 -8.20
N ARG A 11 -17.20 -13.76 -7.09
CA ARG A 11 -15.97 -13.89 -6.28
C ARG A 11 -14.88 -14.63 -7.04
N LEU A 12 -15.20 -15.76 -7.67
CA LEU A 12 -14.25 -16.53 -8.48
C LEU A 12 -13.74 -15.73 -9.70
N GLU A 13 -14.61 -14.91 -10.31
CA GLU A 13 -14.20 -14.01 -11.39
C GLU A 13 -13.19 -12.97 -10.90
N VAL A 14 -13.47 -12.30 -9.78
CA VAL A 14 -12.56 -11.29 -9.19
C VAL A 14 -11.25 -11.94 -8.79
N GLU A 15 -11.29 -13.14 -8.19
CA GLU A 15 -10.08 -13.88 -7.81
C GLU A 15 -9.18 -14.17 -9.03
N GLY A 16 -9.74 -14.74 -10.07
CA GLY A 16 -8.99 -15.07 -11.27
C GLY A 16 -8.40 -13.84 -11.95
N ARG A 17 -9.14 -12.74 -11.96
CA ARG A 17 -8.70 -11.47 -12.54
C ARG A 17 -7.60 -10.82 -11.69
N LEU A 18 -7.75 -10.85 -10.35
CA LEU A 18 -6.76 -10.28 -9.43
C LEU A 18 -5.41 -10.98 -9.56
N ARG A 19 -5.39 -12.32 -9.65
CA ARG A 19 -4.15 -13.08 -9.89
C ARG A 19 -3.50 -12.69 -11.21
N LYS A 20 -4.29 -12.63 -12.30
CA LYS A 20 -3.79 -12.18 -13.61
C LYS A 20 -3.30 -10.74 -13.58
N GLY A 21 -4.00 -9.85 -12.89
CA GLY A 21 -3.61 -8.45 -12.76
C GLY A 21 -2.24 -8.29 -12.08
N ILE A 22 -1.95 -9.14 -11.08
CA ILE A 22 -0.62 -9.16 -10.44
C ILE A 22 0.44 -9.67 -11.43
N GLU A 23 0.17 -10.76 -12.16
CA GLU A 23 1.09 -11.34 -13.13
C GLU A 23 1.38 -10.40 -14.32
N ASN A 24 0.37 -9.64 -14.74
CA ASN A 24 0.44 -8.71 -15.87
C ASN A 24 0.88 -7.28 -15.48
N GLU A 25 1.27 -7.06 -14.23
CA GLU A 25 1.72 -5.75 -13.74
C GLU A 25 0.67 -4.64 -13.92
N GLU A 26 -0.61 -4.98 -13.72
CA GLU A 26 -1.73 -4.05 -13.90
C GLU A 26 -1.93 -3.08 -12.72
N PHE A 27 -1.13 -3.22 -11.66
CA PHE A 27 -1.19 -2.35 -10.48
C PHE A 27 -0.23 -1.17 -10.62
N PHE A 28 -0.64 -0.01 -10.06
CA PHE A 28 0.20 1.18 -10.00
C PHE A 28 -0.11 1.99 -8.72
N LEU A 29 0.75 2.94 -8.39
CA LEU A 29 0.56 3.85 -7.28
C LEU A 29 0.21 5.25 -7.79
N ARG A 30 -0.78 5.86 -7.14
CA ARG A 30 -0.99 7.30 -7.17
C ARG A 30 -0.47 7.89 -5.87
N TYR A 31 0.03 9.10 -5.92
CA TYR A 31 0.57 9.78 -4.76
C TYR A 31 -0.28 11.00 -4.44
N GLN A 32 -0.82 11.03 -3.21
CA GLN A 32 -1.60 12.15 -2.71
C GLN A 32 -0.72 13.01 -1.81
N PRO A 33 -0.54 14.31 -2.13
CA PRO A 33 0.25 15.20 -1.30
C PRO A 33 -0.36 15.39 0.09
N GLN A 34 0.51 15.36 1.10
CA GLN A 34 0.20 15.76 2.47
C GLN A 34 0.82 17.14 2.71
N VAL A 35 -0.01 18.10 3.10
CA VAL A 35 0.39 19.50 3.22
C VAL A 35 0.37 19.91 4.69
N ASP A 36 1.45 20.52 5.15
CA ASP A 36 1.48 21.21 6.44
C ASP A 36 0.59 22.43 6.38
N VAL A 37 -0.44 22.48 7.21
CA VAL A 37 -1.49 23.53 7.19
C VAL A 37 -0.93 24.90 7.58
N ALA A 38 0.09 24.95 8.44
CA ALA A 38 0.66 26.19 8.92
C ALA A 38 1.57 26.86 7.87
N THR A 39 2.28 26.05 7.10
CA THR A 39 3.28 26.54 6.14
C THR A 39 2.84 26.45 4.68
N GLY A 40 1.81 25.65 4.38
CA GLY A 40 1.37 25.35 3.01
C GLY A 40 2.35 24.48 2.22
N ARG A 41 3.38 23.92 2.84
CA ARG A 41 4.40 23.10 2.17
C ARG A 41 3.96 21.63 2.12
N ILE A 42 4.33 20.96 1.04
CA ILE A 42 4.19 19.50 0.94
C ILE A 42 5.27 18.87 1.82
N VAL A 43 4.85 18.05 2.78
CA VAL A 43 5.72 17.36 3.75
C VAL A 43 5.75 15.85 3.54
N GLY A 44 4.76 15.31 2.83
CA GLY A 44 4.66 13.88 2.56
C GLY A 44 3.79 13.57 1.35
N MET A 45 3.85 12.31 0.93
CA MET A 45 3.02 11.74 -0.12
C MET A 45 2.44 10.43 0.39
N GLU A 46 1.14 10.26 0.32
CA GLU A 46 0.49 8.98 0.57
C GLU A 46 0.44 8.16 -0.72
N ALA A 47 1.02 6.97 -0.69
CA ALA A 47 1.01 6.03 -1.81
C ALA A 47 -0.30 5.23 -1.81
N LEU A 48 -1.12 5.46 -2.82
CA LEU A 48 -2.44 4.88 -2.96
C LEU A 48 -2.47 3.90 -4.13
N MET A 49 -2.67 2.62 -3.81
CA MET A 49 -2.73 1.56 -4.82
C MET A 49 -3.95 1.74 -5.73
N ARG A 50 -3.76 1.46 -7.01
CA ARG A 50 -4.79 1.40 -8.04
C ARG A 50 -4.57 0.17 -8.91
N TRP A 51 -5.65 -0.38 -9.45
CA TRP A 51 -5.61 -1.47 -10.40
C TRP A 51 -6.16 -1.01 -11.74
N ASN A 52 -5.35 -1.06 -12.78
CA ASN A 52 -5.75 -0.73 -14.14
C ASN A 52 -6.21 -2.01 -14.87
N ASP A 53 -7.45 -2.38 -14.61
CA ASP A 53 -8.05 -3.55 -15.25
C ASP A 53 -8.32 -3.30 -16.73
N PRO A 54 -7.87 -4.18 -17.64
CA PRO A 54 -7.98 -3.95 -19.09
C PRO A 54 -9.43 -3.87 -19.60
N VAL A 55 -10.40 -4.35 -18.82
CA VAL A 55 -11.82 -4.36 -19.20
C VAL A 55 -12.60 -3.26 -18.49
N LYS A 56 -12.34 -3.07 -17.19
CA LYS A 56 -13.10 -2.14 -16.34
C LYS A 56 -12.41 -0.78 -16.13
N GLY A 57 -11.14 -0.66 -16.56
CA GLY A 57 -10.34 0.53 -16.31
C GLY A 57 -9.81 0.59 -14.87
N GLU A 58 -9.63 1.79 -14.34
CA GLU A 58 -9.07 2.00 -13.00
C GLU A 58 -10.04 1.53 -11.91
N ILE A 59 -9.59 0.57 -11.10
CA ILE A 59 -10.32 0.00 -9.95
C ILE A 59 -9.67 0.51 -8.66
N PHE A 60 -10.52 0.94 -7.72
CA PHE A 60 -10.10 1.49 -6.44
C PHE A 60 -9.89 0.40 -5.38
N PRO A 61 -9.04 0.65 -4.35
CA PRO A 61 -8.73 -0.33 -3.31
C PRO A 61 -9.94 -0.96 -2.62
N LYS A 62 -10.98 -0.18 -2.33
CA LYS A 62 -12.22 -0.65 -1.70
C LYS A 62 -12.89 -1.81 -2.44
N ASP A 63 -12.66 -1.94 -3.75
CA ASP A 63 -13.31 -2.92 -4.61
C ASP A 63 -12.51 -4.22 -4.75
N PHE A 64 -11.22 -4.26 -4.34
CA PHE A 64 -10.39 -5.46 -4.47
C PHE A 64 -9.58 -5.84 -3.21
N ILE A 65 -9.32 -4.91 -2.27
CA ILE A 65 -8.47 -5.19 -1.10
C ILE A 65 -9.04 -6.31 -0.24
N SER A 66 -10.35 -6.29 0.05
CA SER A 66 -10.99 -7.34 0.85
C SER A 66 -10.84 -8.73 0.24
N VAL A 67 -10.98 -8.81 -1.08
CA VAL A 67 -10.77 -10.08 -1.82
C VAL A 67 -9.30 -10.49 -1.77
N ALA A 68 -8.37 -9.55 -1.96
CA ALA A 68 -6.93 -9.81 -1.84
C ALA A 68 -6.54 -10.31 -0.44
N GLU A 69 -7.14 -9.75 0.62
CA GLU A 69 -6.94 -10.21 2.00
C GLU A 69 -7.44 -11.63 2.20
N GLU A 70 -8.66 -11.93 1.77
CA GLU A 70 -9.25 -13.26 1.91
C GLU A 70 -8.45 -14.35 1.18
N LEU A 71 -7.87 -14.01 0.02
CA LEU A 71 -7.05 -14.89 -0.80
C LEU A 71 -5.57 -14.94 -0.37
N GLY A 72 -5.16 -14.11 0.59
CA GLY A 72 -3.76 -13.98 0.99
C GLY A 72 -2.87 -13.26 -0.02
N LEU A 73 -3.42 -12.72 -1.10
CA LEU A 73 -2.70 -11.95 -2.12
C LEU A 73 -2.28 -10.57 -1.63
N ILE A 74 -2.89 -10.09 -0.55
CA ILE A 74 -2.59 -8.78 0.04
C ILE A 74 -1.13 -8.66 0.48
N VAL A 75 -0.48 -9.76 0.89
CA VAL A 75 0.94 -9.74 1.28
C VAL A 75 1.82 -9.40 0.09
N GLN A 76 1.60 -10.10 -1.03
CA GLN A 76 2.36 -9.87 -2.27
C GLN A 76 2.11 -8.46 -2.83
N LEU A 77 0.86 -8.02 -2.87
CA LEU A 77 0.48 -6.68 -3.31
C LEU A 77 1.07 -5.59 -2.41
N GLY A 78 1.05 -5.80 -1.10
CA GLY A 78 1.60 -4.85 -0.14
C GLY A 78 3.13 -4.74 -0.25
N GLU A 79 3.85 -5.83 -0.40
CA GLU A 79 5.29 -5.81 -0.62
C GLU A 79 5.65 -5.11 -1.95
N TRP A 80 4.88 -5.37 -3.00
CA TRP A 80 5.02 -4.68 -4.28
C TRP A 80 4.80 -3.17 -4.13
N ALA A 81 3.71 -2.75 -3.47
CA ALA A 81 3.38 -1.35 -3.25
C ALA A 81 4.48 -0.64 -2.44
N PHE A 82 4.94 -1.27 -1.37
CA PHE A 82 5.99 -0.74 -0.51
C PHE A 82 7.32 -0.59 -1.28
N ARG A 83 7.70 -1.59 -2.05
CA ARG A 83 8.89 -1.57 -2.92
C ARG A 83 8.81 -0.46 -3.96
N THR A 84 7.66 -0.31 -4.60
CA THR A 84 7.40 0.73 -5.62
C THR A 84 7.48 2.11 -5.01
N ALA A 85 6.89 2.32 -3.82
CA ALA A 85 6.94 3.59 -3.10
C ALA A 85 8.37 3.95 -2.66
N CYS A 86 9.14 2.99 -2.16
CA CYS A 86 10.54 3.22 -1.79
C CYS A 86 11.41 3.62 -3.00
N ARG A 87 11.21 2.96 -4.14
CA ARG A 87 11.90 3.32 -5.38
C ARG A 87 11.53 4.72 -5.88
N GLN A 88 10.26 5.07 -5.76
CA GLN A 88 9.79 6.41 -6.14
C GLN A 88 10.38 7.48 -5.20
N LEU A 89 10.42 7.22 -3.90
CA LEU A 89 11.06 8.12 -2.93
C LEU A 89 12.53 8.35 -3.28
N LYS A 90 13.26 7.27 -3.61
CA LYS A 90 14.65 7.38 -4.06
C LYS A 90 14.77 8.17 -5.35
N GLY A 91 13.88 7.99 -6.31
CA GLY A 91 13.84 8.77 -7.54
C GLY A 91 13.66 10.27 -7.27
N TRP A 92 12.73 10.64 -6.40
CA TRP A 92 12.56 12.04 -5.99
C TRP A 92 13.80 12.61 -5.31
N GLU A 93 14.46 11.83 -4.46
CA GLU A 93 15.70 12.25 -3.81
C GLU A 93 16.80 12.53 -4.83
N ASP A 94 16.95 11.67 -5.84
CA ASP A 94 17.93 11.84 -6.92
C ASP A 94 17.63 13.06 -7.79
N GLU A 95 16.37 13.46 -7.90
CA GLU A 95 15.90 14.71 -8.54
C GLU A 95 16.02 15.94 -7.63
N GLY A 96 16.50 15.78 -6.38
CA GLY A 96 16.72 16.88 -5.44
C GLY A 96 15.57 17.16 -4.47
N VAL A 97 14.48 16.39 -4.51
CA VAL A 97 13.34 16.51 -3.57
C VAL A 97 13.67 15.73 -2.30
N ARG A 98 14.13 16.42 -1.25
CA ARG A 98 14.64 15.77 -0.01
C ARG A 98 13.76 15.94 1.21
N ASP A 99 12.78 16.83 1.16
CA ASP A 99 11.96 17.20 2.34
C ASP A 99 10.60 16.51 2.37
N VAL A 100 10.42 15.43 1.60
CA VAL A 100 9.15 14.72 1.45
C VAL A 100 9.30 13.28 1.91
N SER A 101 8.40 12.82 2.80
CA SER A 101 8.24 11.40 3.16
C SER A 101 7.24 10.69 2.24
N VAL A 102 7.23 9.37 2.27
CA VAL A 102 6.21 8.55 1.63
C VAL A 102 5.53 7.66 2.66
N ALA A 103 4.20 7.71 2.71
CA ALA A 103 3.39 6.85 3.56
C ALA A 103 2.76 5.73 2.71
N VAL A 104 2.83 4.50 3.21
CA VAL A 104 2.28 3.31 2.55
C VAL A 104 1.32 2.59 3.47
N ASN A 105 0.11 2.35 3.00
CA ASN A 105 -0.91 1.62 3.73
C ASN A 105 -0.59 0.13 3.81
N ILE A 106 -0.69 -0.43 5.02
CA ILE A 106 -0.56 -1.87 5.29
C ILE A 106 -1.85 -2.38 5.92
N SER A 107 -2.34 -3.52 5.45
CA SER A 107 -3.51 -4.13 6.04
C SER A 107 -3.22 -4.74 7.41
N PRO A 108 -4.22 -4.80 8.32
CA PRO A 108 -4.06 -5.47 9.61
C PRO A 108 -3.59 -6.93 9.45
N ARG A 109 -3.99 -7.60 8.40
CA ARG A 109 -3.58 -8.98 8.11
C ARG A 109 -2.09 -9.09 7.79
N GLN A 110 -1.53 -8.14 7.05
CA GLN A 110 -0.08 -8.05 6.82
C GLN A 110 0.66 -7.76 8.11
N PHE A 111 0.11 -6.88 8.96
CA PHE A 111 0.70 -6.49 10.23
C PHE A 111 0.87 -7.67 11.20
N MET A 112 0.00 -8.68 11.12
CA MET A 112 0.10 -9.91 11.93
C MET A 112 1.26 -10.83 11.52
N SER A 113 1.91 -10.58 10.40
CA SER A 113 3.05 -11.38 9.95
C SER A 113 4.30 -11.06 10.74
N ARG A 114 4.89 -12.07 11.39
CA ARG A 114 6.17 -11.93 12.12
C ARG A 114 7.35 -11.55 11.21
N ARG A 115 7.21 -11.74 9.90
CA ARG A 115 8.25 -11.43 8.91
C ARG A 115 8.11 -10.01 8.33
N LEU A 116 7.01 -9.32 8.62
CA LEU A 116 6.71 -8.02 8.01
C LEU A 116 7.87 -7.04 8.16
N VAL A 117 8.33 -6.82 9.39
CA VAL A 117 9.39 -5.84 9.69
C VAL A 117 10.67 -6.16 8.92
N ALA A 118 11.10 -7.42 8.94
CA ALA A 118 12.31 -7.86 8.23
C ALA A 118 12.17 -7.67 6.71
N SER A 119 11.00 -8.00 6.15
CA SER A 119 10.69 -7.82 4.73
C SER A 119 10.72 -6.34 4.33
N LEU A 120 10.06 -5.46 5.10
CA LEU A 120 10.04 -4.03 4.82
C LEU A 120 11.44 -3.40 4.91
N LEU A 121 12.23 -3.76 5.92
CA LEU A 121 13.62 -3.29 6.06
C LEU A 121 14.50 -3.74 4.89
N ALA A 122 14.35 -4.98 4.43
CA ALA A 122 15.07 -5.47 3.27
C ALA A 122 14.70 -4.66 2.01
N ILE A 123 13.41 -4.37 1.80
CA ILE A 123 12.94 -3.57 0.67
C ILE A 123 13.51 -2.16 0.69
N VAL A 124 13.51 -1.49 1.85
CA VAL A 124 14.09 -0.14 1.99
C VAL A 124 15.57 -0.12 1.61
N ARG A 125 16.34 -1.11 2.11
CA ARG A 125 17.76 -1.25 1.79
C ARG A 125 18.00 -1.50 0.30
N GLU A 126 17.25 -2.42 -0.30
CA GLU A 126 17.35 -2.74 -1.74
C GLU A 126 17.02 -1.55 -2.62
N ALA A 127 16.06 -0.73 -2.22
CA ALA A 127 15.68 0.48 -2.94
C ALA A 127 16.68 1.63 -2.75
N GLY A 128 17.53 1.58 -1.72
CA GLY A 128 18.43 2.67 -1.35
C GLY A 128 17.68 3.90 -0.81
N ALA A 129 16.46 3.71 -0.31
CA ALA A 129 15.64 4.78 0.24
C ALA A 129 16.06 5.10 1.70
N ASP A 130 15.89 6.37 2.10
CA ASP A 130 16.08 6.77 3.49
C ASP A 130 14.94 6.20 4.37
N PRO A 131 15.23 5.31 5.34
CA PRO A 131 14.21 4.72 6.19
C PRO A 131 13.46 5.76 7.05
N HIS A 132 14.05 6.91 7.35
CA HIS A 132 13.41 7.99 8.09
C HIS A 132 12.33 8.74 7.30
N ARG A 133 12.26 8.51 6.00
CA ARG A 133 11.31 9.13 5.09
C ARG A 133 10.25 8.16 4.57
N VAL A 134 10.25 6.93 5.08
CA VAL A 134 9.24 5.91 4.76
C VAL A 134 8.35 5.69 5.97
N GLU A 135 7.07 5.89 5.79
CA GLU A 135 6.05 5.73 6.81
C GLU A 135 5.13 4.56 6.47
N VAL A 136 4.67 3.87 7.51
CA VAL A 136 3.71 2.77 7.37
C VAL A 136 2.43 3.17 8.08
N GLU A 137 1.32 3.15 7.37
CA GLU A 137 0.00 3.42 7.92
C GLU A 137 -0.80 2.11 8.00
N ILE A 138 -1.38 1.86 9.18
CA ILE A 138 -2.26 0.71 9.37
C ILE A 138 -3.69 1.19 9.22
N THR A 139 -4.35 0.76 8.16
CA THR A 139 -5.75 1.09 7.91
C THR A 139 -6.65 0.03 8.53
N ASP A 140 -7.55 0.48 9.40
CA ASP A 140 -8.60 -0.38 9.95
C ASP A 140 -9.66 -0.58 8.86
N ALA A 141 -9.53 -1.63 8.07
CA ALA A 141 -10.46 -2.00 7.00
C ALA A 141 -11.70 -2.75 7.55
N GLY A 142 -12.18 -2.37 8.73
CA GLY A 142 -13.42 -2.92 9.27
C GLY A 142 -14.63 -2.42 8.47
N PRO A 143 -15.71 -3.25 8.32
CA PRO A 143 -16.95 -2.86 7.64
C PRO A 143 -17.67 -1.66 8.27
N ASN A 144 -17.20 -1.18 9.41
CA ASN A 144 -17.69 0.00 10.12
C ASN A 144 -16.80 1.23 10.02
N SER A 145 -15.78 1.23 9.18
CA SER A 145 -14.98 2.41 8.87
C SER A 145 -15.77 3.36 7.95
N LEU A 146 -16.98 3.76 8.38
CA LEU A 146 -17.79 4.79 7.72
C LEU A 146 -17.27 6.21 7.93
N LEU A 147 -16.20 6.38 8.66
CA LEU A 147 -15.56 7.65 8.91
C LEU A 147 -14.09 7.54 8.52
N GLY A 148 -13.78 7.77 7.27
CA GLY A 148 -12.49 7.92 6.62
C GLY A 148 -11.37 8.66 7.38
N GLN A 149 -11.15 8.32 8.63
CA GLN A 149 -10.01 8.73 9.43
C GLN A 149 -9.10 7.51 9.55
N PRO A 150 -7.93 7.52 8.93
CA PRO A 150 -6.91 6.57 9.30
C PRO A 150 -6.64 6.76 10.79
N LYS A 151 -6.78 5.71 11.59
CA LYS A 151 -6.12 5.68 12.89
C LYS A 151 -4.64 5.54 12.57
N THR A 152 -4.01 6.67 12.38
CA THR A 152 -2.59 6.81 12.15
C THR A 152 -1.87 6.33 13.41
N ALA A 153 -1.54 5.06 13.46
CA ALA A 153 -0.37 4.65 14.19
C ALA A 153 0.79 4.94 13.23
N ALA A 154 1.17 6.22 13.12
CA ALA A 154 2.45 6.55 12.54
C ALA A 154 3.47 5.77 13.36
N LEU A 155 3.97 4.70 12.81
CA LEU A 155 5.25 4.14 13.19
C LEU A 155 6.29 5.14 12.69
N THR A 156 6.22 6.37 13.24
CA THR A 156 7.31 7.32 13.13
C THR A 156 8.51 6.61 13.71
N ALA A 157 9.39 6.30 12.80
CA ALA A 157 10.54 5.46 12.94
C ALA A 157 11.41 5.75 14.16
N ASN A 158 11.13 5.12 15.26
CA ASN A 158 12.17 4.51 16.05
C ASN A 158 12.34 3.06 15.52
N TRP A 159 12.52 2.92 14.22
CA TRP A 159 13.08 1.70 13.68
C TRP A 159 14.44 1.54 14.32
N PRO A 160 14.70 0.47 15.09
CA PRO A 160 16.06 0.22 15.54
C PRO A 160 16.88 -0.01 14.27
N VAL A 161 17.57 1.05 13.81
CA VAL A 161 18.60 0.89 12.79
C VAL A 161 19.66 0.02 13.44
N PRO A 162 19.88 -1.22 12.99
CA PRO A 162 20.99 -1.98 13.50
C PRO A 162 22.25 -1.20 13.14
N THR A 163 22.92 -0.65 14.15
CA THR A 163 24.29 -0.17 14.00
C THR A 163 25.14 -1.38 13.70
N PHE A 164 25.68 -1.42 12.48
CA PHE A 164 26.73 -2.36 12.06
C PHE A 164 28.09 -1.83 12.50
#